data_225da4a78f59b4dd0b1504c266dbc784
#
_entry.id   225da4a78f59b4dd0b1504c266dbc784
#
_cell.length_a   1.000
_cell.length_b   1.000
_cell.length_c   1.000
_cell.angle_alpha   90.00
_cell.angle_beta   90.00
_cell.angle_gamma   90.00
#
_symmetry.space_group_name_H-M   'P 1'
#
loop_
_entity.id
_entity.type
_entity.pdbx_description
1 polymer ?
#
loop_
_entity_poly.entity_id
_entity_poly.type
_entity_poly.pdbx_seq_one_letter_code
_entity_poly.pdbx_strand_id
1 'polypeptide(L)'
;MNMTHYMELLADNQPWNLLIFMAIPVVLAETMAITELYILYTRRLNGPVHALNRLAGIVVGLYFIGVIYYLTKNAVLPLTANGQWRTFIDVVAVISYLVSGLPLVWIALQELGLVNRRLNTEAKLKVHAVCVALFLVFGHVAMIAGMTDPGLFGYTGEGHGHGAMGAPHEAAPAPEAKPEGMPMPAHKH
;
A
#
# COMPACT_ATOMS: atom_id res chain seq x y z
N MET A 1 3.87 -18.25 -3.44
CA MET A 1 2.81 -17.29 -3.74
C MET A 1 3.41 -16.23 -4.63
N ASN A 2 2.88 -16.08 -5.82
CA ASN A 2 3.28 -14.98 -6.71
C ASN A 2 2.57 -13.70 -6.24
N MET A 3 3.32 -12.63 -6.04
CA MET A 3 2.74 -11.34 -5.64
C MET A 3 2.48 -10.46 -6.86
N THR A 4 1.49 -9.56 -6.77
CA THR A 4 1.33 -8.47 -7.73
C THR A 4 2.46 -7.46 -7.58
N HIS A 5 2.73 -6.67 -8.62
CA HIS A 5 3.74 -5.58 -8.53
C HIS A 5 3.40 -4.56 -7.45
N TYR A 6 2.11 -4.33 -7.19
CA TYR A 6 1.67 -3.47 -6.09
C TYR A 6 2.11 -4.00 -4.72
N MET A 7 1.93 -5.30 -4.48
CA MET A 7 2.34 -5.92 -3.22
C MET A 7 3.87 -6.06 -3.11
N GLU A 8 4.57 -6.30 -4.20
CA GLU A 8 6.04 -6.27 -4.22
C GLU A 8 6.57 -4.88 -3.84
N LEU A 9 5.99 -3.82 -4.41
CA LEU A 9 6.36 -2.45 -4.04
C LEU A 9 6.17 -2.19 -2.53
N LEU A 10 5.08 -2.68 -1.95
CA LEU A 10 4.83 -2.53 -0.51
C LEU A 10 5.76 -3.40 0.35
N ALA A 11 6.12 -4.60 -0.15
CA ALA A 11 7.00 -5.53 0.53
C ALA A 11 8.48 -5.15 0.43
N ASP A 12 8.84 -4.45 -0.64
CA ASP A 12 10.19 -3.94 -0.83
C ASP A 12 10.50 -2.80 0.15
N ASN A 13 11.75 -2.73 0.63
CA ASN A 13 12.20 -1.69 1.56
C ASN A 13 11.27 -1.48 2.78
N GLN A 14 10.75 -2.56 3.35
CA GLN A 14 9.95 -2.46 4.58
C GLN A 14 10.78 -1.93 5.77
N PRO A 15 10.17 -1.10 6.65
CA PRO A 15 8.74 -0.71 6.68
C PRO A 15 8.40 0.54 5.84
N TRP A 16 9.37 1.17 5.19
CA TRP A 16 9.22 2.50 4.60
C TRP A 16 8.19 2.57 3.48
N ASN A 17 8.22 1.63 2.53
CA ASN A 17 7.26 1.65 1.43
C ASN A 17 5.82 1.40 1.92
N LEU A 18 5.64 0.54 2.91
CA LEU A 18 4.34 0.33 3.55
C LEU A 18 3.82 1.60 4.24
N LEU A 19 4.71 2.32 4.94
CA LEU A 19 4.34 3.58 5.58
C LEU A 19 3.99 4.65 4.55
N ILE A 20 4.83 4.84 3.53
CA ILE A 20 4.67 5.88 2.52
C ILE A 20 3.43 5.62 1.65
N PHE A 21 3.27 4.44 1.08
CA PHE A 21 2.21 4.20 0.11
C PHE A 21 0.88 3.73 0.72
N MET A 22 0.86 3.31 1.97
CA MET A 22 -0.35 2.78 2.61
C MET A 22 -0.70 3.53 3.91
N ALA A 23 0.15 3.51 4.92
CA ALA A 23 -0.21 3.99 6.25
C ALA A 23 -0.47 5.49 6.30
N ILE A 24 0.42 6.33 5.76
CA ILE A 24 0.27 7.79 5.78
C ILE A 24 -0.99 8.24 5.03
N PRO A 25 -1.24 7.81 3.78
CA PRO A 25 -2.47 8.17 3.06
C PRO A 25 -3.75 7.76 3.80
N VAL A 26 -3.78 6.54 4.32
CA VAL A 26 -4.97 6.00 5.02
C VAL A 26 -5.23 6.79 6.29
N VAL A 27 -4.23 7.00 7.15
CA VAL A 27 -4.38 7.76 8.40
C VAL A 27 -4.87 9.19 8.14
N LEU A 28 -4.34 9.86 7.11
CA LEU A 28 -4.79 11.21 6.75
C LEU A 28 -6.22 11.20 6.21
N ALA A 29 -6.59 10.25 5.37
CA ALA A 29 -7.95 10.12 4.84
C ALA A 29 -8.96 9.77 5.94
N GLU A 30 -8.62 8.89 6.87
CA GLU A 30 -9.45 8.56 8.03
C GLU A 30 -9.61 9.77 8.96
N THR A 31 -8.54 10.52 9.20
CA THR A 31 -8.60 11.77 9.97
C THR A 31 -9.58 12.75 9.33
N MET A 32 -9.56 12.87 8.00
CA MET A 32 -10.53 13.69 7.28
C MET A 32 -11.95 13.16 7.42
N ALA A 33 -12.17 11.87 7.21
CA ALA A 33 -13.49 11.25 7.35
C ALA A 33 -14.10 11.49 8.74
N ILE A 34 -13.30 11.29 9.79
CA ILE A 34 -13.76 11.50 11.18
C ILE A 34 -14.07 12.99 11.45
N THR A 35 -13.18 13.88 11.01
CA THR A 35 -13.38 15.33 11.23
C THR A 35 -14.55 15.86 10.42
N GLU A 36 -14.77 15.40 9.20
CA GLU A 36 -15.93 15.75 8.36
C GLU A 36 -17.23 15.27 8.98
N LEU A 37 -17.27 14.01 9.42
CA LEU A 37 -18.43 13.47 10.11
C LEU A 37 -18.78 14.26 11.38
N TYR A 38 -17.75 14.61 12.17
CA TYR A 38 -17.92 15.43 13.36
C TYR A 38 -18.48 16.82 13.03
N ILE A 39 -17.95 17.51 12.00
CA ILE A 39 -18.38 18.84 11.57
C ILE A 39 -19.83 18.78 11.05
N LEU A 40 -20.16 17.77 10.25
CA LEU A 40 -21.52 17.58 9.71
C LEU A 40 -22.53 17.29 10.82
N TYR A 41 -22.16 16.47 11.79
CA TYR A 41 -23.02 16.13 12.92
C TYR A 41 -23.26 17.30 13.86
N THR A 42 -22.18 18.00 14.24
CA THR A 42 -22.26 19.12 15.20
C THR A 42 -22.70 20.44 14.56
N ARG A 43 -22.69 20.50 13.22
CA ARG A 43 -22.91 21.72 12.42
C ARG A 43 -21.97 22.89 12.80
N ARG A 44 -20.83 22.59 13.41
CA ARG A 44 -19.82 23.58 13.74
C ARG A 44 -18.86 23.76 12.57
N LEU A 45 -19.25 24.64 11.64
CA LEU A 45 -18.47 24.94 10.43
C LEU A 45 -17.21 25.77 10.69
N ASN A 46 -17.01 26.25 11.93
CA ASN A 46 -15.83 27.01 12.34
C ASN A 46 -15.24 26.40 13.60
N GLY A 47 -13.90 26.39 13.68
CA GLY A 47 -13.21 25.87 14.87
C GLY A 47 -11.94 25.05 14.53
N PRO A 48 -11.26 24.55 15.55
CA PRO A 48 -9.98 23.83 15.36
C PRO A 48 -10.14 22.54 14.56
N VAL A 49 -11.29 21.86 14.69
CA VAL A 49 -11.56 20.63 13.91
C VAL A 49 -11.70 20.93 12.41
N HIS A 50 -12.36 22.04 12.04
CA HIS A 50 -12.43 22.48 10.65
C HIS A 50 -11.04 22.87 10.10
N ALA A 51 -10.21 23.52 10.92
CA ALA A 51 -8.84 23.86 10.54
C ALA A 51 -7.99 22.59 10.33
N LEU A 52 -8.14 21.60 11.21
CA LEU A 52 -7.48 20.30 11.09
C LEU A 52 -7.89 19.57 9.81
N ASN A 53 -9.19 19.51 9.51
CA ASN A 53 -9.72 18.90 8.29
C ASN A 53 -9.12 19.56 7.05
N ARG A 54 -9.14 20.90 7.00
CA ARG A 54 -8.56 21.67 5.91
C ARG A 54 -7.08 21.40 5.72
N LEU A 55 -6.29 21.40 6.82
CA LEU A 55 -4.86 21.10 6.77
C LEU A 55 -4.60 19.68 6.28
N ALA A 56 -5.32 18.69 6.81
CA ALA A 56 -5.20 17.30 6.39
C ALA A 56 -5.52 17.14 4.89
N GLY A 57 -6.56 17.80 4.39
CA GLY A 57 -6.93 17.78 2.97
C GLY A 57 -5.84 18.36 2.06
N ILE A 58 -5.24 19.48 2.44
CA ILE A 58 -4.13 20.07 1.67
C ILE A 58 -2.91 19.14 1.69
N VAL A 59 -2.53 18.66 2.88
CA VAL A 59 -1.36 17.80 3.04
C VAL A 59 -1.50 16.51 2.26
N VAL A 60 -2.63 15.80 2.40
CA VAL A 60 -2.83 14.52 1.71
C VAL A 60 -2.90 14.68 0.20
N GLY A 61 -3.55 15.73 -0.30
CA GLY A 61 -3.63 15.95 -1.75
C GLY A 61 -2.27 16.31 -2.36
N LEU A 62 -1.48 17.18 -1.72
CA LEU A 62 -0.11 17.48 -2.17
C LEU A 62 0.79 16.24 -2.10
N TYR A 63 0.63 15.44 -1.04
CA TYR A 63 1.34 14.18 -0.89
C TYR A 63 1.03 13.23 -2.05
N PHE A 64 -0.24 13.07 -2.41
CA PHE A 64 -0.64 12.22 -3.51
C PHE A 64 -0.15 12.67 -4.88
N ILE A 65 0.04 13.95 -5.12
CA ILE A 65 0.70 14.42 -6.34
C ILE A 65 2.10 13.82 -6.46
N GLY A 66 2.87 13.82 -5.37
CA GLY A 66 4.19 13.19 -5.31
C GLY A 66 4.13 11.67 -5.52
N VAL A 67 3.18 11.00 -4.88
CA VAL A 67 2.97 9.55 -5.01
C VAL A 67 2.59 9.17 -6.45
N ILE A 68 1.64 9.88 -7.05
CA ILE A 68 1.22 9.64 -8.46
C ILE A 68 2.41 9.82 -9.40
N TYR A 69 3.17 10.89 -9.24
CA TYR A 69 4.36 11.15 -10.06
C TYR A 69 5.40 10.02 -9.91
N TYR A 70 5.71 9.65 -8.67
CA TYR A 70 6.68 8.61 -8.37
C TYR A 70 6.28 7.24 -8.94
N LEU A 71 5.04 6.81 -8.69
CA LEU A 71 4.55 5.52 -9.19
C LEU A 71 4.42 5.49 -10.71
N THR A 72 3.96 6.58 -11.32
CA THR A 72 3.87 6.65 -12.78
C THR A 72 5.25 6.49 -13.40
N LYS A 73 6.26 7.21 -12.88
CA LYS A 73 7.61 7.19 -13.43
C LYS A 73 8.35 5.87 -13.18
N ASN A 74 8.23 5.31 -11.97
CA ASN A 74 9.06 4.19 -11.52
C ASN A 74 8.37 2.82 -11.61
N ALA A 75 7.04 2.79 -11.76
CA ALA A 75 6.28 1.56 -11.89
C ALA A 75 5.52 1.50 -13.23
N VAL A 76 4.57 2.41 -13.46
CA VAL A 76 3.65 2.30 -14.60
C VAL A 76 4.37 2.39 -15.94
N LEU A 77 5.26 3.39 -16.11
CA LEU A 77 5.99 3.57 -17.37
C LEU A 77 6.91 2.38 -17.68
N PRO A 78 7.80 1.91 -16.78
CA PRO A 78 8.67 0.78 -17.09
C PRO A 78 7.89 -0.53 -17.26
N LEU A 79 6.86 -0.81 -16.45
CA LEU A 79 6.04 -2.00 -16.59
C LEU A 79 5.29 -2.03 -17.93
N THR A 80 4.80 -0.87 -18.39
CA THR A 80 4.10 -0.77 -19.66
C THR A 80 5.06 -0.84 -20.85
N ALA A 81 6.19 -0.14 -20.77
CA ALA A 81 7.19 -0.11 -21.86
C ALA A 81 7.82 -1.48 -22.09
N ASN A 82 8.04 -2.25 -21.03
CA ASN A 82 8.68 -3.57 -21.11
C ASN A 82 7.66 -4.72 -21.22
N GLY A 83 6.36 -4.43 -21.20
CA GLY A 83 5.30 -5.45 -21.23
C GLY A 83 5.33 -6.41 -20.03
N GLN A 84 5.78 -5.95 -18.86
CA GLN A 84 6.05 -6.78 -17.67
C GLN A 84 4.82 -6.93 -16.76
N TRP A 85 3.65 -6.48 -17.18
CA TRP A 85 2.43 -6.72 -16.42
C TRP A 85 2.14 -8.23 -16.32
N ARG A 86 2.00 -8.73 -15.10
CA ARG A 86 1.80 -10.17 -14.83
C ARG A 86 0.43 -10.64 -15.29
N THR A 87 -0.61 -9.91 -14.90
CA THR A 87 -2.00 -10.24 -15.23
C THR A 87 -2.86 -8.98 -15.22
N PHE A 88 -4.09 -9.11 -15.68
CA PHE A 88 -5.08 -8.03 -15.60
C PHE A 88 -5.29 -7.54 -14.15
N ILE A 89 -5.26 -8.44 -13.16
CA ILE A 89 -5.45 -8.06 -11.76
C ILE A 89 -4.32 -7.15 -11.23
N ASP A 90 -3.11 -7.33 -11.74
CA ASP A 90 -1.96 -6.48 -11.41
C ASP A 90 -2.16 -5.05 -11.94
N VAL A 91 -2.67 -4.92 -13.17
CA VAL A 91 -3.06 -3.63 -13.75
C VAL A 91 -4.16 -2.97 -12.91
N VAL A 92 -5.19 -3.74 -12.52
CA VAL A 92 -6.29 -3.24 -11.68
C VAL A 92 -5.76 -2.73 -10.34
N ALA A 93 -4.85 -3.46 -9.69
CA ALA A 93 -4.28 -3.05 -8.41
C ALA A 93 -3.57 -1.70 -8.50
N VAL A 94 -2.64 -1.57 -9.44
CA VAL A 94 -1.83 -0.34 -9.60
C VAL A 94 -2.69 0.84 -10.07
N ILE A 95 -3.54 0.64 -11.06
CA ILE A 95 -4.37 1.73 -11.62
C ILE A 95 -5.42 2.18 -10.62
N SER A 96 -6.08 1.26 -9.91
CA SER A 96 -7.05 1.63 -8.87
C SER A 96 -6.41 2.46 -7.76
N TYR A 97 -5.17 2.13 -7.37
CA TYR A 97 -4.44 2.93 -6.40
C TYR A 97 -4.14 4.35 -6.92
N LEU A 98 -3.68 4.49 -8.16
CA LEU A 98 -3.43 5.81 -8.75
C LEU A 98 -4.72 6.63 -8.89
N VAL A 99 -5.81 6.00 -9.34
CA VAL A 99 -7.12 6.63 -9.47
C VAL A 99 -7.65 7.07 -8.11
N SER A 100 -7.42 6.30 -7.05
CA SER A 100 -7.83 6.66 -5.69
C SER A 100 -7.25 8.00 -5.23
N GLY A 101 -6.06 8.35 -5.68
CA GLY A 101 -5.41 9.61 -5.34
C GLY A 101 -6.05 10.85 -5.96
N LEU A 102 -6.73 10.73 -7.11
CA LEU A 102 -7.31 11.87 -7.81
C LEU A 102 -8.35 12.65 -6.98
N PRO A 103 -9.30 11.99 -6.28
CA PRO A 103 -10.20 12.67 -5.36
C PRO A 103 -9.49 13.47 -4.27
N LEU A 104 -8.38 12.96 -3.73
CA LEU A 104 -7.62 13.67 -2.69
C LEU A 104 -6.89 14.89 -3.24
N VAL A 105 -6.34 14.80 -4.45
CA VAL A 105 -5.79 15.96 -5.15
C VAL A 105 -6.89 17.01 -5.40
N TRP A 106 -8.10 16.58 -5.75
CA TRP A 106 -9.23 17.48 -5.92
C TRP A 106 -9.58 18.24 -4.64
N ILE A 107 -9.54 17.57 -3.49
CA ILE A 107 -9.74 18.23 -2.18
C ILE A 107 -8.68 19.30 -1.94
N ALA A 108 -7.41 19.00 -2.18
CA ALA A 108 -6.35 20.00 -2.01
C ALA A 108 -6.56 21.22 -2.91
N LEU A 109 -6.93 21.03 -4.18
CA LEU A 109 -7.24 22.13 -5.11
C LEU A 109 -8.43 22.96 -4.61
N GLN A 110 -9.44 22.33 -4.02
CA GLN A 110 -10.58 23.01 -3.45
C GLN A 110 -10.20 23.84 -2.21
N GLU A 111 -9.39 23.30 -1.31
CA GLU A 111 -8.94 24.00 -0.10
C GLU A 111 -7.95 25.13 -0.39
N LEU A 112 -7.13 24.99 -1.43
CA LEU A 112 -6.29 26.06 -1.95
C LEU A 112 -7.08 27.15 -2.68
N GLY A 113 -8.40 26.93 -2.90
CA GLY A 113 -9.27 27.88 -3.55
C GLY A 113 -9.06 27.96 -5.08
N LEU A 114 -8.46 26.95 -5.69
CA LEU A 114 -8.30 26.87 -7.14
C LEU A 114 -9.58 26.41 -7.83
N VAL A 115 -10.33 25.51 -7.16
CA VAL A 115 -11.58 24.93 -7.65
C VAL A 115 -12.71 25.24 -6.66
N ASN A 116 -13.94 25.26 -7.13
CA ASN A 116 -15.14 25.39 -6.30
C ASN A 116 -15.18 26.66 -5.40
N ARG A 117 -14.57 27.76 -5.82
CA ARG A 117 -14.53 29.02 -5.04
C ARG A 117 -15.89 29.57 -4.65
N ARG A 118 -16.91 29.30 -5.47
CA ARG A 118 -18.27 29.85 -5.29
C ARG A 118 -19.16 28.98 -4.36
N LEU A 119 -18.68 27.80 -4.00
CA LEU A 119 -19.44 26.91 -3.10
C LEU A 119 -19.39 27.43 -1.65
N ASN A 120 -20.52 27.31 -0.96
CA ASN A 120 -20.56 27.54 0.47
C ASN A 120 -19.81 26.42 1.24
N THR A 121 -19.50 26.65 2.50
CA THR A 121 -18.70 25.74 3.32
C THR A 121 -19.35 24.35 3.44
N GLU A 122 -20.69 24.30 3.56
CA GLU A 122 -21.40 23.03 3.67
C GLU A 122 -21.31 22.21 2.37
N ALA A 123 -21.46 22.86 1.21
CA ALA A 123 -21.35 22.19 -0.08
C ALA A 123 -19.93 21.69 -0.34
N LYS A 124 -18.91 22.46 0.07
CA LYS A 124 -17.51 22.01 0.00
C LYS A 124 -17.28 20.76 0.83
N LEU A 125 -17.79 20.73 2.05
CA LEU A 125 -17.66 19.60 2.95
C LEU A 125 -18.32 18.33 2.39
N LYS A 126 -19.47 18.46 1.73
CA LYS A 126 -20.13 17.35 1.04
C LYS A 126 -19.27 16.80 -0.10
N VAL A 127 -18.62 17.67 -0.87
CA VAL A 127 -17.67 17.27 -1.93
C VAL A 127 -16.48 16.54 -1.32
N HIS A 128 -15.94 17.01 -0.19
CA HIS A 128 -14.88 16.33 0.52
C HIS A 128 -15.30 14.92 0.93
N ALA A 129 -16.44 14.78 1.59
CA ALA A 129 -16.95 13.47 2.02
C ALA A 129 -17.07 12.48 0.86
N VAL A 130 -17.56 12.93 -0.30
CA VAL A 130 -17.63 12.11 -1.51
C VAL A 130 -16.23 11.74 -2.00
N CYS A 131 -15.31 12.69 -2.04
CA CYS A 131 -13.92 12.43 -2.47
C CYS A 131 -13.20 11.45 -1.54
N VAL A 132 -13.36 11.58 -0.23
CA VAL A 132 -12.80 10.63 0.75
C VAL A 132 -13.41 9.24 0.58
N ALA A 133 -14.72 9.15 0.38
CA ALA A 133 -15.39 7.88 0.12
C ALA A 133 -14.87 7.21 -1.17
N LEU A 134 -14.69 7.97 -2.25
CA LEU A 134 -14.11 7.45 -3.49
C LEU A 134 -12.67 6.96 -3.29
N PHE A 135 -11.84 7.73 -2.57
CA PHE A 135 -10.50 7.28 -2.21
C PHE A 135 -10.52 5.95 -1.47
N LEU A 136 -11.36 5.81 -0.45
CA LEU A 136 -11.46 4.58 0.33
C LEU A 136 -11.93 3.40 -0.52
N VAL A 137 -12.94 3.59 -1.38
CA VAL A 137 -13.42 2.53 -2.27
C VAL A 137 -12.33 2.06 -3.22
N PHE A 138 -11.71 2.97 -3.98
CA PHE A 138 -10.65 2.61 -4.93
C PHE A 138 -9.39 2.09 -4.23
N GLY A 139 -9.05 2.62 -3.04
CA GLY A 139 -7.95 2.12 -2.23
C GLY A 139 -8.17 0.68 -1.77
N HIS A 140 -9.39 0.33 -1.34
CA HIS A 140 -9.74 -1.05 -1.01
C HIS A 140 -9.73 -1.97 -2.22
N VAL A 141 -10.22 -1.52 -3.38
CA VAL A 141 -10.12 -2.28 -4.63
C VAL A 141 -8.66 -2.55 -4.95
N ALA A 142 -7.78 -1.56 -4.86
CA ALA A 142 -6.35 -1.71 -5.09
C ALA A 142 -5.72 -2.73 -4.14
N MET A 143 -6.08 -2.68 -2.86
CA MET A 143 -5.57 -3.58 -1.83
C MET A 143 -6.04 -5.02 -2.07
N ILE A 144 -7.34 -5.23 -2.31
CA ILE A 144 -7.90 -6.56 -2.58
C ILE A 144 -7.28 -7.15 -3.86
N ALA A 145 -7.24 -6.37 -4.94
CA ALA A 145 -6.62 -6.79 -6.20
C ALA A 145 -5.12 -7.08 -6.00
N GLY A 146 -4.42 -6.26 -5.21
CA GLY A 146 -3.01 -6.44 -4.88
C GLY A 146 -2.71 -7.74 -4.14
N MET A 147 -3.59 -8.13 -3.23
CA MET A 147 -3.45 -9.36 -2.44
C MET A 147 -3.86 -10.64 -3.19
N THR A 148 -4.49 -10.50 -4.35
CA THR A 148 -4.93 -11.65 -5.14
C THR A 148 -3.72 -12.28 -5.83
N ASP A 149 -3.62 -13.64 -5.79
CA ASP A 149 -2.53 -14.38 -6.44
C ASP A 149 -2.69 -14.29 -7.97
N PRO A 150 -1.72 -13.72 -8.71
CA PRO A 150 -1.74 -13.67 -10.16
C PRO A 150 -1.85 -15.04 -10.82
N GLY A 151 -1.42 -16.11 -10.13
CA GLY A 151 -1.53 -17.49 -10.60
C GLY A 151 -2.97 -17.93 -10.86
N LEU A 152 -3.94 -17.39 -10.13
CA LEU A 152 -5.37 -17.66 -10.37
C LEU A 152 -5.85 -17.13 -11.73
N PHE A 153 -5.12 -16.19 -12.32
CA PHE A 153 -5.42 -15.58 -13.63
C PHE A 153 -4.47 -16.05 -14.74
N GLY A 154 -3.83 -17.22 -14.53
CA GLY A 154 -3.01 -17.85 -15.57
C GLY A 154 -1.55 -17.40 -15.63
N TYR A 155 -1.07 -16.67 -14.61
CA TYR A 155 0.34 -16.32 -14.54
C TYR A 155 1.16 -17.52 -14.05
N THR A 156 1.98 -18.08 -14.93
CA THR A 156 2.95 -19.15 -14.64
C THR A 156 4.37 -18.57 -14.59
N GLY A 157 4.60 -17.60 -13.69
CA GLY A 157 5.92 -17.01 -13.54
C GLY A 157 6.88 -17.98 -12.87
N GLU A 158 8.06 -18.17 -13.43
CA GLU A 158 9.20 -18.77 -12.73
C GLU A 158 9.51 -17.89 -11.53
N GLY A 159 9.20 -18.40 -10.33
CA GLY A 159 9.37 -17.66 -9.10
C GLY A 159 10.84 -17.36 -8.83
N HIS A 160 11.22 -16.11 -8.84
CA HIS A 160 12.36 -15.66 -8.06
C HIS A 160 11.90 -15.69 -6.59
N GLY A 161 12.14 -16.84 -5.97
CA GLY A 161 11.86 -17.06 -4.55
C GLY A 161 12.74 -16.17 -3.70
N HIS A 162 12.16 -15.08 -3.20
CA HIS A 162 12.69 -14.42 -2.04
C HIS A 162 11.89 -14.87 -0.81
N GLY A 163 12.57 -15.74 -0.01
CA GLY A 163 12.34 -15.91 1.40
C GLY A 163 10.99 -16.48 1.81
N ALA A 164 10.81 -17.78 1.68
CA ALA A 164 9.92 -18.53 2.55
C ALA A 164 10.40 -18.37 4.00
N MET A 165 9.85 -17.46 4.76
CA MET A 165 9.84 -17.57 6.21
C MET A 165 8.87 -18.69 6.57
N GLY A 166 9.43 -19.80 7.06
CA GLY A 166 8.67 -20.91 7.63
C GLY A 166 8.85 -22.23 6.92
N ALA A 167 10.12 -22.68 6.72
CA ALA A 167 10.37 -24.12 6.64
C ALA A 167 10.22 -24.71 8.06
N PRO A 168 9.47 -25.81 8.23
CA PRO A 168 9.52 -26.55 9.48
C PRO A 168 10.96 -27.01 9.70
N HIS A 169 11.45 -26.83 10.90
CA HIS A 169 12.71 -27.37 11.36
C HIS A 169 12.66 -28.90 11.15
N GLU A 170 13.24 -29.36 10.06
CA GLU A 170 13.52 -30.80 9.89
C GLU A 170 14.57 -31.14 10.91
N ALA A 171 14.17 -32.01 11.85
CA ALA A 171 15.01 -32.48 12.92
C ALA A 171 16.30 -33.05 12.32
N ALA A 172 17.44 -32.55 12.74
CA ALA A 172 18.74 -33.07 12.40
C ALA A 172 18.79 -34.59 12.77
N PRO A 173 19.30 -35.46 11.90
CA PRO A 173 19.49 -36.84 12.24
C PRO A 173 20.48 -36.97 13.41
N ALA A 174 20.11 -37.77 14.37
CA ALA A 174 20.94 -38.10 15.54
C ALA A 174 22.33 -38.56 15.08
N PRO A 175 23.41 -38.18 15.79
CA PRO A 175 24.74 -38.65 15.46
C PRO A 175 24.82 -40.19 15.65
N GLU A 176 25.20 -40.89 14.58
CA GLU A 176 25.48 -42.30 14.59
C GLU A 176 26.52 -42.60 15.66
N ALA A 177 26.20 -43.54 16.52
CA ALA A 177 27.08 -44.10 17.54
C ALA A 177 28.31 -44.73 16.84
N LYS A 178 29.47 -44.27 17.18
CA LYS A 178 30.76 -44.85 16.78
C LYS A 178 30.91 -46.19 17.45
N PRO A 179 31.25 -47.29 16.74
CA PRO A 179 31.52 -48.55 17.38
C PRO A 179 32.81 -48.48 18.19
N GLU A 180 32.71 -48.75 19.45
CA GLU A 180 33.84 -49.09 20.33
C GLU A 180 34.46 -50.44 19.89
N GLY A 181 35.78 -50.45 19.79
CA GLY A 181 36.49 -51.71 19.84
C GLY A 181 37.55 -51.89 18.78
N MET A 182 38.75 -51.37 19.00
CA MET A 182 39.99 -52.07 18.60
C MET A 182 41.08 -51.85 19.66
N PRO A 183 41.69 -52.87 20.15
CA PRO A 183 42.74 -52.78 21.17
C PRO A 183 44.06 -52.30 20.57
N MET A 184 44.76 -51.42 21.29
CA MET A 184 46.09 -50.95 20.96
C MET A 184 47.15 -52.07 21.16
N PRO A 185 48.08 -52.25 20.26
CA PRO A 185 49.21 -53.07 20.48
C PRO A 185 50.24 -52.38 21.41
N ALA A 186 50.70 -53.18 22.37
CA ALA A 186 51.76 -52.84 23.33
C ALA A 186 53.08 -52.59 22.60
N HIS A 187 53.67 -51.38 22.73
CA HIS A 187 55.11 -51.24 22.49
C HIS A 187 55.89 -51.35 23.77
N LYS A 188 56.73 -52.45 23.79
CA LYS A 188 57.88 -52.53 24.66
C LYS A 188 59.02 -51.66 24.17
N HIS A 189 59.60 -51.02 25.03
CA HIS A 189 60.98 -50.62 25.37
C HIS A 189 61.02 -49.19 25.90
#